data_2add5d945e177160b4b9a918658c448d
#
_entry.id   2add5d945e177160b4b9a918658c448d
#
_cell.length_a   1.000
_cell.length_b   1.000
_cell.length_c   1.000
_cell.angle_alpha   90.00
_cell.angle_beta   90.00
_cell.angle_gamma   90.00
#
_symmetry.space_group_name_H-M   'P 1'
#
loop_
_entity.id
_entity.type
_entity.pdbx_description
1 polymer ?
#
loop_
_entity_poly.entity_id
_entity_poly.type
_entity_poly.pdbx_seq_one_letter_code
_entity_poly.pdbx_strand_id
1 'polypeptide(L)'
;MPFEEMARRGKQTLLFGPMKPVGLTKPDGTKPYAVVQLRQDNVQASLYNIVGFQTHLTWPEQRRIIHLIPGLENATFVRYGVMHRNSFICSPKFLNQDYSLKNHSGIYFAGQMTGVEGYVESAQSGIVAGMN
;
A
#
# COMPACT_ATOMS: atom_id res chain seq x y z
N MET A 1 4.61 2.94 -4.68
CA MET A 1 6.06 3.26 -4.85
C MET A 1 6.82 2.58 -3.73
N PRO A 2 7.92 1.86 -4.00
CA PRO A 2 8.74 1.24 -2.97
C PRO A 2 9.33 2.28 -2.02
N PHE A 3 9.48 1.94 -0.73
CA PHE A 3 9.93 2.94 0.25
C PHE A 3 11.40 3.36 0.05
N GLU A 4 12.25 2.48 -0.47
CA GLU A 4 13.62 2.83 -0.85
C GLU A 4 13.69 3.85 -1.98
N GLU A 5 12.72 3.83 -2.90
CA GLU A 5 12.61 4.85 -3.95
C GLU A 5 12.13 6.19 -3.39
N MET A 6 11.23 6.16 -2.39
CA MET A 6 10.87 7.38 -1.66
C MET A 6 12.08 7.96 -0.90
N ALA A 7 12.87 7.10 -0.26
CA ALA A 7 14.09 7.51 0.45
C ALA A 7 15.11 8.15 -0.51
N ARG A 8 15.27 7.60 -1.71
CA ARG A 8 16.15 8.15 -2.76
C ARG A 8 15.72 9.55 -3.22
N ARG A 9 14.42 9.83 -3.23
CA ARG A 9 13.88 11.16 -3.55
C ARG A 9 14.08 12.18 -2.45
N GLY A 10 14.47 11.76 -1.25
CA GLY A 10 14.78 12.61 -0.13
C GLY A 10 14.07 12.23 1.17
N LYS A 11 14.65 12.57 2.30
CA LYS A 11 14.15 12.25 3.64
C LYS A 11 12.70 12.70 3.87
N GLN A 12 12.34 13.85 3.33
CA GLN A 12 11.00 14.42 3.49
C GLN A 12 9.91 13.58 2.80
N THR A 13 10.24 12.89 1.71
CA THR A 13 9.28 12.07 0.96
C THR A 13 8.68 10.96 1.83
N LEU A 14 9.48 10.34 2.71
CA LEU A 14 9.02 9.31 3.64
C LEU A 14 8.01 9.83 4.67
N LEU A 15 8.09 11.11 5.04
CA LEU A 15 7.19 11.75 6.01
C LEU A 15 5.79 12.04 5.43
N PHE A 16 5.63 12.01 4.11
CA PHE A 16 4.34 12.07 3.43
C PHE A 16 3.79 10.68 3.05
N GLY A 17 4.54 9.62 3.38
CA GLY A 17 4.22 8.22 3.07
C GLY A 17 4.27 7.34 4.33
N PRO A 18 5.11 6.28 4.30
CA PRO A 18 5.12 5.24 5.33
C PRO A 18 5.57 5.71 6.72
N MET A 19 6.20 6.87 6.83
CA MET A 19 6.71 7.40 8.11
C MET A 19 6.00 8.69 8.54
N LYS A 20 4.75 8.88 8.14
CA LYS A 20 3.97 10.10 8.40
C LYS A 20 3.69 10.30 9.89
N PRO A 21 4.13 11.41 10.52
CA PRO A 21 3.96 11.66 11.94
C PRO A 21 2.66 12.38 12.32
N VAL A 22 1.80 12.71 11.36
CA VAL A 22 0.62 13.56 11.55
C VAL A 22 -0.39 12.91 12.49
N GLY A 23 -0.89 13.70 13.45
CA GLY A 23 -1.89 13.27 14.42
C GLY A 23 -1.32 12.55 15.64
N LEU A 24 0.01 12.40 15.73
CA LEU A 24 0.66 11.71 16.84
C LEU A 24 1.48 12.68 17.69
N THR A 25 1.47 12.44 19.00
CA THR A 25 2.23 13.19 19.99
C THR A 25 2.94 12.18 20.90
N LYS A 26 4.19 12.46 21.26
CA LYS A 26 4.93 11.66 22.23
C LYS A 26 4.39 11.86 23.64
N PRO A 27 4.70 10.95 24.58
CA PRO A 27 4.29 11.10 25.99
C PRO A 27 4.77 12.40 26.65
N ASP A 28 5.88 12.96 26.20
CA ASP A 28 6.43 14.23 26.66
C ASP A 28 5.77 15.48 26.05
N GLY A 29 4.71 15.31 25.25
CA GLY A 29 3.98 16.37 24.56
C GLY A 29 4.62 16.87 23.28
N THR A 30 5.80 16.39 22.91
CA THR A 30 6.49 16.79 21.67
C THR A 30 5.97 16.02 20.45
N LYS A 31 6.12 16.60 19.27
CA LYS A 31 5.77 15.93 18.01
C LYS A 31 6.93 15.04 17.54
N PRO A 32 6.67 13.79 17.17
CA PRO A 32 7.71 12.96 16.56
C PRO A 32 8.09 13.49 15.18
N TYR A 33 9.36 13.36 14.81
CA TYR A 33 9.84 13.69 13.46
C TYR A 33 9.29 12.72 12.42
N ALA A 34 9.32 11.43 12.74
CA ALA A 34 8.85 10.35 11.88
C ALA A 34 8.22 9.26 12.74
N VAL A 35 7.26 8.54 12.20
CA VAL A 35 6.58 7.43 12.89
C VAL A 35 6.45 6.25 11.94
N VAL A 36 6.80 5.08 12.43
CA VAL A 36 6.51 3.80 11.76
C VAL A 36 5.28 3.19 12.40
N GLN A 37 4.27 2.94 11.62
CA GLN A 37 3.02 2.34 12.10
C GLN A 37 3.11 0.82 12.03
N LEU A 38 2.87 0.19 13.17
CA LEU A 38 2.65 -1.25 13.28
C LEU A 38 1.17 -1.52 13.46
N ARG A 39 0.58 -2.35 12.62
CA ARG A 39 -0.80 -2.79 12.75
C ARG A 39 -0.83 -4.22 13.25
N GLN A 40 -1.52 -4.45 14.36
CA GLN A 40 -1.71 -5.77 14.92
C GLN A 40 -2.43 -6.68 13.92
N ASP A 41 -1.92 -7.89 13.72
CA ASP A 41 -2.41 -8.83 12.72
C ASP A 41 -3.15 -10.04 13.35
N ASN A 42 -2.99 -10.27 14.64
CA ASN A 42 -3.67 -11.36 15.35
C ASN A 42 -4.19 -10.91 16.71
N VAL A 43 -5.16 -11.66 17.23
CA VAL A 43 -5.83 -11.34 18.53
C VAL A 43 -4.84 -11.37 19.70
N GLN A 44 -3.83 -12.24 19.67
CA GLN A 44 -2.81 -12.39 20.70
C GLN A 44 -1.79 -11.24 20.73
N ALA A 45 -1.85 -10.30 19.81
CA ALA A 45 -0.90 -9.18 19.69
C ALA A 45 0.57 -9.63 19.58
N SER A 46 0.81 -10.79 18.99
CA SER A 46 2.15 -11.35 18.78
C SER A 46 2.67 -11.11 17.35
N LEU A 47 1.78 -10.77 16.40
CA LEU A 47 2.10 -10.48 15.01
C LEU A 47 1.67 -9.07 14.63
N TYR A 48 2.56 -8.37 13.93
CA TYR A 48 2.32 -7.00 13.47
C TYR A 48 2.75 -6.84 12.03
N ASN A 49 1.93 -6.12 11.26
CA ASN A 49 2.29 -5.66 9.93
C ASN A 49 2.89 -4.25 10.01
N ILE A 50 4.03 -4.06 9.37
CA ILE A 50 4.59 -2.72 9.16
C ILE A 50 3.85 -2.06 7.99
N VAL A 51 3.23 -0.92 8.25
CA VAL A 51 2.32 -0.27 7.30
C VAL A 51 3.08 0.60 6.30
N GLY A 52 2.80 0.41 5.00
CA GLY A 52 3.32 1.28 3.94
C GLY A 52 4.73 0.97 3.45
N PHE A 53 5.38 -0.08 3.93
CA PHE A 53 6.73 -0.48 3.54
C PHE A 53 6.74 -1.49 2.38
N GLN A 54 6.11 -1.16 1.27
CA GLN A 54 6.29 -1.92 0.04
C GLN A 54 7.71 -1.75 -0.50
N THR A 55 8.35 -2.84 -0.92
CA THR A 55 9.77 -2.83 -1.24
C THR A 55 10.18 -3.84 -2.29
N HIS A 56 11.25 -3.53 -3.03
CA HIS A 56 11.99 -4.47 -3.89
C HIS A 56 13.30 -4.93 -3.24
N LEU A 57 13.61 -4.49 -2.02
CA LEU A 57 14.83 -4.89 -1.32
C LEU A 57 14.90 -6.40 -1.11
N THR A 58 16.10 -6.94 -1.15
CA THR A 58 16.34 -8.34 -0.79
C THR A 58 16.03 -8.58 0.69
N TRP A 59 15.72 -9.81 1.06
CA TRP A 59 15.38 -10.17 2.44
C TRP A 59 16.44 -9.79 3.47
N PRO A 60 17.75 -9.99 3.22
CA PRO A 60 18.80 -9.51 4.13
C PRO A 60 18.76 -8.01 4.35
N GLU A 61 18.55 -7.22 3.27
CA GLU A 61 18.48 -5.77 3.38
C GLU A 61 17.22 -5.30 4.11
N GLN A 62 16.08 -5.94 3.89
CA GLN A 62 14.86 -5.65 4.65
C GLN A 62 15.11 -5.85 6.15
N ARG A 63 15.72 -6.98 6.53
CA ARG A 63 16.05 -7.27 7.93
C ARG A 63 17.00 -6.20 8.49
N ARG A 64 18.06 -5.88 7.78
CA ARG A 64 19.05 -4.88 8.20
C ARG A 64 18.40 -3.52 8.45
N ILE A 65 17.54 -3.06 7.54
CA ILE A 65 16.91 -1.75 7.63
C ILE A 65 15.85 -1.70 8.74
N ILE A 66 15.02 -2.72 8.86
CA ILE A 66 13.96 -2.76 9.89
C ILE A 66 14.58 -2.83 11.29
N HIS A 67 15.68 -3.54 11.48
CA HIS A 67 16.39 -3.57 12.77
C HIS A 67 17.06 -2.24 13.15
N LEU A 68 17.15 -1.25 12.24
CA LEU A 68 17.58 0.11 12.59
C LEU A 68 16.45 0.95 13.22
N ILE A 69 15.21 0.48 13.18
CA ILE A 69 14.08 1.21 13.74
C ILE A 69 14.03 0.97 15.25
N PRO A 70 14.04 2.04 16.09
CA PRO A 70 13.96 1.90 17.53
C PRO A 70 12.76 1.06 17.98
N GLY A 71 13.01 0.03 18.77
CA GLY A 71 12.02 -0.95 19.24
C GLY A 71 11.85 -2.16 18.33
N LEU A 72 12.51 -2.21 17.16
CA LEU A 72 12.47 -3.35 16.24
C LEU A 72 13.83 -4.04 16.06
N GLU A 73 14.79 -3.74 16.90
CA GLU A 73 16.17 -4.25 16.83
C GLU A 73 16.23 -5.78 16.85
N ASN A 74 15.31 -6.41 17.58
CA ASN A 74 15.23 -7.86 17.76
C ASN A 74 13.97 -8.47 17.11
N ALA A 75 13.33 -7.75 16.17
CA ALA A 75 12.11 -8.23 15.54
C ALA A 75 12.36 -9.51 14.72
N THR A 76 11.50 -10.50 14.90
CA THR A 76 11.51 -11.72 14.10
C THR A 76 10.61 -11.56 12.88
N PHE A 77 11.15 -11.85 11.70
CA PHE A 77 10.39 -11.75 10.45
C PHE A 77 9.65 -13.05 10.17
N VAL A 78 8.34 -13.02 10.22
CA VAL A 78 7.48 -14.13 9.81
C VAL A 78 7.28 -14.09 8.29
N ARG A 79 7.20 -12.88 7.71
CA ARG A 79 7.06 -12.66 6.28
C ARG A 79 7.77 -11.38 5.86
N TYR A 80 8.43 -11.43 4.72
CA TYR A 80 9.09 -10.26 4.13
C TYR A 80 8.13 -9.46 3.25
N GLY A 81 8.39 -8.15 3.17
CA GLY A 81 7.68 -7.26 2.27
C GLY A 81 7.97 -7.61 0.80
N VAL A 82 6.95 -7.40 -0.02
CA VAL A 82 7.06 -7.53 -1.48
C VAL A 82 6.39 -6.34 -2.14
N MET A 83 6.80 -6.04 -3.35
CA MET A 83 6.10 -5.08 -4.18
C MET A 83 5.01 -5.80 -4.96
N HIS A 84 3.76 -5.41 -4.75
CA HIS A 84 2.66 -5.93 -5.55
C HIS A 84 2.74 -5.38 -6.98
N ARG A 85 2.57 -6.25 -7.95
CA ARG A 85 2.38 -5.88 -9.35
C ARG A 85 0.90 -6.02 -9.67
N ASN A 86 0.21 -4.89 -9.73
CA ASN A 86 -1.18 -4.87 -10.17
C ASN A 86 -1.20 -4.78 -11.69
N SER A 87 -1.93 -5.70 -12.33
CA SER A 87 -2.19 -5.63 -13.75
C SER A 87 -3.52 -4.95 -13.98
N PHE A 88 -3.55 -4.01 -14.89
CA PHE A 88 -4.75 -3.30 -15.31
C PHE A 88 -4.72 -3.04 -16.81
N ILE A 89 -5.91 -2.91 -17.40
CA ILE A 89 -6.08 -2.57 -18.82
C ILE A 89 -6.07 -1.06 -19.00
N CYS A 90 -5.72 -0.60 -20.19
CA CYS A 90 -5.85 0.81 -20.54
C CYS A 90 -7.32 1.16 -20.79
N SER A 91 -8.11 1.34 -19.72
CA SER A 91 -9.55 1.54 -19.77
C SER A 91 -10.00 2.63 -20.74
N PRO A 92 -9.39 3.83 -20.80
CA PRO A 92 -9.79 4.85 -21.75
C PRO A 92 -9.72 4.41 -23.21
N LYS A 93 -8.82 3.47 -23.52
CA LYS A 93 -8.66 2.93 -24.87
C LYS A 93 -9.67 1.84 -25.19
N PHE A 94 -9.96 0.96 -24.23
CA PHE A 94 -10.67 -0.30 -24.47
C PHE A 94 -12.10 -0.34 -23.92
N LEU A 95 -12.43 0.49 -22.92
CA LEU A 95 -13.73 0.47 -22.27
C LEU A 95 -14.58 1.71 -22.61
N ASN A 96 -15.89 1.52 -22.62
CA ASN A 96 -16.89 2.56 -22.56
C ASN A 96 -17.06 3.05 -21.10
N GLN A 97 -17.89 4.10 -20.88
CA GLN A 97 -18.14 4.67 -19.55
C GLN A 97 -18.90 3.71 -18.61
N ASP A 98 -19.64 2.77 -19.16
CA ASP A 98 -20.35 1.70 -18.45
C ASP A 98 -19.48 0.47 -18.16
N TYR A 99 -18.18 0.57 -18.38
CA TYR A 99 -17.19 -0.51 -18.27
C TYR A 99 -17.35 -1.65 -19.28
N SER A 100 -18.21 -1.55 -20.28
CA SER A 100 -18.27 -2.51 -21.38
C SER A 100 -17.05 -2.40 -22.30
N LEU A 101 -16.65 -3.53 -22.88
CA LEU A 101 -15.56 -3.58 -23.85
C LEU A 101 -16.02 -2.96 -25.18
N LYS A 102 -15.25 -1.98 -25.69
CA LYS A 102 -15.50 -1.39 -27.02
C LYS A 102 -15.44 -2.47 -28.08
N ASN A 103 -16.36 -2.44 -29.03
CA ASN A 103 -16.47 -3.38 -30.14
C ASN A 103 -16.84 -4.84 -29.78
N HIS A 104 -17.20 -5.13 -28.52
CA HIS A 104 -17.69 -6.44 -28.08
C HIS A 104 -18.82 -6.25 -27.07
N SER A 105 -20.03 -6.56 -27.48
CA SER A 105 -21.20 -6.50 -26.60
C SER A 105 -21.18 -7.63 -25.57
N GLY A 106 -21.70 -7.35 -24.37
CA GLY A 106 -21.86 -8.33 -23.31
C GLY A 106 -20.58 -8.68 -22.52
N ILE A 107 -19.47 -7.98 -22.77
CA ILE A 107 -18.23 -8.13 -21.99
C ILE A 107 -18.00 -6.88 -21.17
N TYR A 108 -17.94 -7.05 -19.85
CA TYR A 108 -17.75 -5.97 -18.90
C TYR A 108 -16.52 -6.24 -18.02
N PHE A 109 -15.86 -5.16 -17.59
CA PHE A 109 -14.73 -5.22 -16.66
C PHE A 109 -15.05 -4.40 -15.42
N ALA A 110 -14.58 -4.83 -14.25
CA ALA A 110 -14.81 -4.12 -13.01
C ALA A 110 -13.62 -4.24 -12.04
N GLY A 111 -13.59 -3.37 -11.05
CA GLY A 111 -12.58 -3.39 -10.00
C GLY A 111 -11.21 -2.96 -10.46
N GLN A 112 -10.19 -3.37 -9.74
CA GLN A 112 -8.81 -2.94 -9.93
C GLN A 112 -8.26 -3.17 -11.35
N MET A 113 -8.77 -4.18 -12.04
CA MET A 113 -8.39 -4.46 -13.43
C MET A 113 -8.70 -3.29 -14.37
N THR A 114 -9.67 -2.46 -14.05
CA THR A 114 -10.02 -1.26 -14.84
C THR A 114 -9.14 -0.05 -14.54
N GLY A 115 -8.18 -0.16 -13.60
CA GLY A 115 -7.30 0.91 -13.17
C GLY A 115 -7.86 1.75 -12.02
N VAL A 116 -9.02 1.39 -11.44
CA VAL A 116 -9.51 2.02 -10.21
C VAL A 116 -8.75 1.50 -9.00
N GLU A 117 -8.44 2.39 -8.06
CA GLU A 117 -7.83 2.05 -6.78
C GLU A 117 -8.81 2.36 -5.64
N GLY A 118 -8.78 1.55 -4.61
CA GLY A 118 -9.68 1.67 -3.47
C GLY A 118 -10.82 0.66 -3.49
N TYR A 119 -11.28 0.30 -2.29
CA TYR A 119 -12.32 -0.72 -2.14
C TYR A 119 -13.70 -0.22 -2.56
N VAL A 120 -14.03 1.03 -2.23
CA VAL A 120 -15.33 1.63 -2.55
C VAL A 120 -15.46 1.84 -4.05
N GLU A 121 -14.43 2.38 -4.69
CA GLU A 121 -14.38 2.61 -6.14
C GLU A 121 -14.43 1.29 -6.92
N SER A 122 -13.77 0.25 -6.42
CA SER A 122 -13.84 -1.08 -7.02
C SER A 122 -15.24 -1.68 -6.92
N ALA A 123 -15.90 -1.53 -5.78
CA ALA A 123 -17.29 -1.98 -5.59
C ALA A 123 -18.25 -1.18 -6.50
N GLN A 124 -18.08 0.14 -6.58
CA GLN A 124 -18.87 1.00 -7.47
C GLN A 124 -18.74 0.57 -8.93
N SER A 125 -17.51 0.32 -9.40
CA SER A 125 -17.31 -0.14 -10.79
C SER A 125 -17.99 -1.48 -11.05
N GLY A 126 -18.03 -2.38 -10.05
CA GLY A 126 -18.75 -3.65 -10.12
C GLY A 126 -20.26 -3.46 -10.24
N ILE A 127 -20.84 -2.54 -9.45
CA ILE A 127 -22.27 -2.22 -9.53
C ILE A 127 -22.62 -1.67 -10.91
N VAL A 128 -21.86 -0.68 -11.40
CA VAL A 128 -22.12 -0.08 -12.73
C VAL A 128 -22.03 -1.14 -13.82
N ALA A 129 -20.98 -1.96 -13.82
CA ALA A 129 -20.84 -3.04 -14.82
C ALA A 129 -21.93 -4.10 -14.73
N GLY A 130 -22.46 -4.38 -13.52
CA GLY A 130 -23.48 -5.40 -13.31
C GLY A 130 -24.91 -4.93 -13.57
N MET A 131 -25.14 -3.63 -13.72
CA MET A 131 -26.45 -3.05 -14.04
C MET A 131 -26.72 -2.96 -15.54
N ASN A 132 -25.73 -3.18 -16.37
CA ASN A 132 -25.77 -3.11 -17.83
C ASN A 132 -25.61 -4.51 -18.44
#